data_508b34e08303f4c7f6e16473071bae10
#
_entry.id   508b34e08303f4c7f6e16473071bae10
#
_cell.length_a   1.000
_cell.length_b   1.000
_cell.length_c   1.000
_cell.angle_alpha   90.00
_cell.angle_beta   90.00
_cell.angle_gamma   90.00
#
_symmetry.space_group_name_H-M   'P 1'
#
loop_
_entity.id
_entity.type
_entity.pdbx_description
1 polymer ?
#
loop_
_entity_poly.entity_id
_entity_poly.type
_entity_poly.pdbx_seq_one_letter_code
_entity_poly.pdbx_strand_id
1 'polypeptide(L)'
;MKKLYKKKIITPIGEMIAMATDEAICLLDFFDSKTLLIDQAIAMQHFKITDDEEKDTPLLLELAHQLNEYFAKERKEFTLPIEFIGTSFQEEVWRVLQTIPYGETLTYKEQAIVVGNPKGVRAVANANSKNRISIIIPCHRVIGTNGTLTGYAGGLDRKKFLLDLERQNL
;
A
#
# COMPACT_ATOMS: atom_id res chain seq x y z
N MET A 1 5.50 -23.19 -11.70
CA MET A 1 4.86 -22.96 -10.38
C MET A 1 5.48 -21.74 -9.74
N LYS A 2 4.66 -20.75 -9.34
CA LYS A 2 5.17 -19.53 -8.69
C LYS A 2 5.58 -19.84 -7.27
N LYS A 3 6.65 -19.22 -6.82
CA LYS A 3 7.06 -19.20 -5.41
C LYS A 3 6.75 -17.84 -4.82
N LEU A 4 6.52 -17.80 -3.51
CA LEU A 4 6.25 -16.58 -2.78
C LEU A 4 7.38 -16.36 -1.77
N TYR A 5 7.98 -15.20 -1.82
CA TYR A 5 9.10 -14.82 -0.97
C TYR A 5 8.70 -13.72 -0.02
N LYS A 6 9.28 -13.72 1.16
CA LYS A 6 8.97 -12.78 2.24
C LYS A 6 10.24 -12.10 2.71
N LYS A 7 10.12 -10.82 3.05
CA LYS A 7 11.21 -10.02 3.61
C LYS A 7 10.69 -9.06 4.67
N LYS A 8 11.42 -8.95 5.75
CA LYS A 8 11.21 -7.89 6.74
C LYS A 8 11.96 -6.63 6.32
N ILE A 9 11.32 -5.49 6.41
CA ILE A 9 11.90 -4.19 6.06
C ILE A 9 11.71 -3.24 7.22
N ILE A 10 12.80 -2.69 7.74
CA ILE A 10 12.75 -1.72 8.83
C ILE A 10 12.60 -0.33 8.22
N THR A 11 11.61 0.42 8.72
CA THR A 11 11.35 1.80 8.30
C THR A 11 11.32 2.73 9.51
N PRO A 12 11.40 4.06 9.29
CA PRO A 12 11.28 5.02 10.40
C PRO A 12 9.96 4.96 11.16
N ILE A 13 8.93 4.36 10.56
CA ILE A 13 7.60 4.25 11.20
C ILE A 13 7.24 2.80 11.56
N GLY A 14 8.23 1.93 11.61
CA GLY A 14 8.08 0.56 12.07
C GLY A 14 8.51 -0.50 11.06
N GLU A 15 8.54 -1.74 11.53
CA GLU A 15 8.88 -2.88 10.70
C GLU A 15 7.72 -3.19 9.74
N MET A 16 8.05 -3.45 8.50
CA MET A 16 7.09 -3.89 7.49
C MET A 16 7.42 -5.29 7.01
N ILE A 17 6.41 -6.00 6.55
CA ILE A 17 6.54 -7.30 5.91
C ILE A 17 6.16 -7.13 4.44
N ALA A 18 7.05 -7.59 3.57
CA ALA A 18 6.80 -7.60 2.13
C ALA A 18 6.71 -9.03 1.62
N MET A 19 5.82 -9.27 0.68
CA MET A 19 5.76 -10.54 -0.05
C MET A 19 5.74 -10.27 -1.55
N ALA A 20 6.47 -11.10 -2.27
CA ALA A 20 6.59 -10.98 -3.72
C ALA A 20 6.85 -12.34 -4.36
N THR A 21 6.40 -12.50 -5.60
CA THR A 21 6.91 -13.53 -6.49
C THR A 21 8.22 -13.04 -7.09
N ASP A 22 8.82 -13.79 -8.01
CA ASP A 22 9.97 -13.29 -8.77
C ASP A 22 9.60 -12.12 -9.69
N GLU A 23 8.32 -11.95 -10.01
CA GLU A 23 7.86 -11.01 -11.01
C GLU A 23 7.20 -9.75 -10.45
N ALA A 24 6.53 -9.83 -9.28
CA ALA A 24 5.74 -8.71 -8.76
C ALA A 24 5.58 -8.75 -7.25
N ILE A 25 5.46 -7.57 -6.65
CA ILE A 25 5.15 -7.40 -5.24
C ILE A 25 3.64 -7.52 -5.08
N CYS A 26 3.19 -8.30 -4.10
CA CYS A 26 1.77 -8.52 -3.83
C CYS A 26 1.34 -8.13 -2.42
N LEU A 27 2.28 -7.86 -1.52
CA LEU A 27 1.98 -7.44 -0.15
C LEU A 27 3.09 -6.58 0.40
N LEU A 28 2.70 -5.50 1.07
CA LEU A 28 3.58 -4.67 1.90
C LEU A 28 2.73 -4.07 3.00
N ASP A 29 2.94 -4.49 4.23
CA ASP A 29 2.14 -4.02 5.36
C ASP A 29 2.98 -3.98 6.63
N PHE A 30 2.49 -3.26 7.64
CA PHE A 30 3.16 -3.14 8.92
C PHE A 30 3.01 -4.43 9.73
N PHE A 31 4.06 -4.78 10.48
CA PHE A 31 4.09 -6.02 11.27
C PHE A 31 2.96 -6.08 12.32
N ASP A 32 2.50 -4.92 12.82
CA ASP A 32 1.44 -4.81 13.81
C ASP A 32 0.04 -4.60 13.21
N SER A 33 -0.08 -4.72 11.90
CA SER A 33 -1.37 -4.64 11.21
C SER A 33 -2.28 -5.78 11.66
N LYS A 34 -3.53 -5.44 11.99
CA LYS A 34 -4.53 -6.42 12.42
C LYS A 34 -4.90 -7.42 11.34
N THR A 35 -4.67 -7.08 10.08
CA THR A 35 -5.04 -7.92 8.94
C THR A 35 -3.85 -8.62 8.28
N LEU A 36 -2.64 -8.45 8.81
CA LEU A 36 -1.43 -8.99 8.17
C LEU A 36 -1.51 -10.49 7.90
N LEU A 37 -1.87 -11.28 8.92
CA LEU A 37 -1.95 -12.75 8.76
C LEU A 37 -3.03 -13.16 7.75
N ILE A 38 -4.14 -12.44 7.74
CA ILE A 38 -5.23 -12.68 6.79
C ILE A 38 -4.75 -12.36 5.37
N ASP A 39 -4.07 -11.24 5.18
CA ASP A 39 -3.59 -10.83 3.87
C ASP A 39 -2.48 -11.75 3.35
N GLN A 40 -1.61 -12.24 4.24
CA GLN A 40 -0.62 -13.25 3.87
C GLN A 40 -1.30 -14.55 3.40
N ALA A 41 -2.33 -15.00 4.12
CA ALA A 41 -3.08 -16.19 3.74
C ALA A 41 -3.78 -16.01 2.40
N ILE A 42 -4.34 -14.84 2.15
CA ILE A 42 -4.97 -14.51 0.86
C ILE A 42 -3.95 -14.59 -0.28
N ALA A 43 -2.75 -14.04 -0.09
CA ALA A 43 -1.69 -14.10 -1.10
C ALA A 43 -1.28 -15.55 -1.39
N MET A 44 -1.09 -16.35 -0.35
CA MET A 44 -0.72 -17.75 -0.51
C MET A 44 -1.80 -18.55 -1.25
N GLN A 45 -3.06 -18.32 -0.92
CA GLN A 45 -4.19 -18.95 -1.59
C GLN A 45 -4.29 -18.54 -3.07
N HIS A 46 -4.08 -17.25 -3.35
CA HIS A 46 -4.12 -16.73 -4.72
C HIS A 46 -3.12 -17.43 -5.63
N PHE A 47 -1.90 -17.66 -5.14
CA PHE A 47 -0.85 -18.34 -5.90
C PHE A 47 -0.85 -19.87 -5.70
N LYS A 48 -1.78 -20.40 -4.90
CA LYS A 48 -1.87 -21.83 -4.57
C LYS A 48 -0.56 -22.36 -3.96
N ILE A 49 -0.02 -21.60 -3.04
CA ILE A 49 1.25 -21.87 -2.36
C ILE A 49 0.95 -22.21 -0.90
N THR A 50 1.59 -23.25 -0.38
CA THR A 50 1.42 -23.67 1.02
C THR A 50 2.48 -23.12 1.96
N ASP A 51 3.65 -22.77 1.41
CA ASP A 51 4.76 -22.22 2.19
C ASP A 51 5.33 -20.98 1.51
N ASP A 52 5.68 -19.98 2.30
CA ASP A 52 6.49 -18.87 1.85
C ASP A 52 7.95 -19.11 2.28
N GLU A 53 8.87 -18.37 1.67
CA GLU A 53 10.29 -18.47 1.96
C GLU A 53 10.85 -17.08 2.25
N GLU A 54 11.51 -16.91 3.40
CA GLU A 54 12.26 -15.69 3.66
C GLU A 54 13.50 -15.68 2.77
N LYS A 55 13.58 -14.69 1.87
CA LYS A 55 14.67 -14.57 0.93
C LYS A 55 14.79 -13.14 0.42
N ASP A 56 16.03 -12.68 0.33
CA ASP A 56 16.35 -11.39 -0.28
C ASP A 56 16.45 -11.55 -1.80
N THR A 57 15.29 -11.63 -2.47
CA THR A 57 15.27 -11.66 -3.93
C THR A 57 15.64 -10.29 -4.49
N PRO A 58 16.10 -10.20 -5.77
CA PRO A 58 16.40 -8.91 -6.37
C PRO A 58 15.24 -7.91 -6.28
N LEU A 59 14.00 -8.37 -6.48
CA LEU A 59 12.83 -7.51 -6.40
C LEU A 59 12.59 -7.00 -4.98
N LEU A 60 12.70 -7.85 -3.98
CA LEU A 60 12.50 -7.44 -2.58
C LEU A 60 13.63 -6.53 -2.09
N LEU A 61 14.85 -6.72 -2.55
CA LEU A 61 15.96 -5.80 -2.27
C LEU A 61 15.72 -4.44 -2.91
N GLU A 62 15.21 -4.42 -4.14
CA GLU A 62 14.87 -3.16 -4.82
C GLU A 62 13.73 -2.43 -4.11
N LEU A 63 12.73 -3.16 -3.63
CA LEU A 63 11.67 -2.58 -2.81
C LEU A 63 12.23 -1.90 -1.56
N ALA A 64 13.09 -2.60 -0.83
CA ALA A 64 13.71 -2.04 0.38
C ALA A 64 14.54 -0.79 0.06
N HIS A 65 15.27 -0.82 -1.06
CA HIS A 65 16.07 0.32 -1.52
C HIS A 65 15.18 1.52 -1.84
N GLN A 66 14.11 1.33 -2.58
CA GLN A 66 13.19 2.42 -2.94
C GLN A 66 12.46 2.98 -1.72
N LEU A 67 12.09 2.14 -0.76
CA LEU A 67 11.51 2.61 0.49
C LEU A 67 12.51 3.46 1.28
N ASN A 68 13.78 3.05 1.36
CA ASN A 68 14.81 3.85 2.00
C ASN A 68 14.97 5.22 1.35
N GLU A 69 14.99 5.27 0.02
CA GLU A 69 15.06 6.54 -0.70
C GLU A 69 13.82 7.40 -0.45
N TYR A 70 12.64 6.80 -0.41
CA TYR A 70 11.40 7.51 -0.13
C TYR A 70 11.45 8.17 1.27
N PHE A 71 11.82 7.44 2.29
CA PHE A 71 11.93 7.97 3.65
C PHE A 71 13.08 8.97 3.81
N ALA A 72 14.11 8.87 2.99
CA ALA A 72 15.21 9.84 2.96
C ALA A 72 14.89 11.09 2.13
N LYS A 73 13.67 11.19 1.58
CA LYS A 73 13.22 12.30 0.73
C LYS A 73 13.97 12.39 -0.61
N GLU A 74 14.54 11.27 -1.05
CA GLU A 74 15.29 11.17 -2.30
C GLU A 74 14.47 10.59 -3.45
N ARG A 75 13.29 10.05 -3.16
CA ARG A 75 12.41 9.40 -4.13
C ARG A 75 10.96 9.83 -3.91
N LYS A 76 10.29 10.20 -5.01
CA LYS A 76 8.87 10.57 -4.99
C LYS A 76 7.97 9.51 -5.63
N GLU A 77 8.50 8.71 -6.55
CA GLU A 77 7.74 7.70 -7.26
C GLU A 77 8.39 6.32 -7.13
N PHE A 78 7.57 5.29 -7.00
CA PHE A 78 8.04 3.91 -6.99
C PHE A 78 7.98 3.33 -8.40
N THR A 79 9.04 2.62 -8.80
CA THR A 79 9.16 1.97 -10.10
C THR A 79 9.29 0.46 -9.89
N LEU A 80 8.23 -0.16 -9.35
CA LEU A 80 8.20 -1.56 -8.95
C LEU A 80 7.03 -2.26 -9.58
N PRO A 81 7.20 -3.47 -10.11
CA PRO A 81 6.06 -4.26 -10.58
C PRO A 81 5.25 -4.72 -9.38
N ILE A 82 3.93 -4.53 -9.46
CA ILE A 82 3.00 -4.97 -8.42
C ILE A 82 1.90 -5.83 -9.03
N GLU A 83 1.37 -6.74 -8.23
CA GLU A 83 0.21 -7.53 -8.60
C GLU A 83 -0.88 -7.30 -7.55
N PHE A 84 -2.04 -6.83 -8.01
CA PHE A 84 -3.20 -6.68 -7.15
C PHE A 84 -3.82 -8.05 -6.85
N ILE A 85 -4.16 -8.27 -5.60
CA ILE A 85 -4.94 -9.43 -5.17
C ILE A 85 -6.20 -8.88 -4.51
N GLY A 86 -7.30 -8.84 -5.24
CA GLY A 86 -8.56 -8.29 -4.75
C GLY A 86 -9.68 -8.45 -5.76
N THR A 87 -10.85 -7.93 -5.39
CA THR A 87 -12.00 -7.91 -6.28
C THR A 87 -11.79 -6.88 -7.39
N SER A 88 -12.60 -6.96 -8.45
CA SER A 88 -12.54 -5.97 -9.53
C SER A 88 -12.75 -4.55 -9.02
N PHE A 89 -13.69 -4.35 -8.09
CA PHE A 89 -13.94 -3.06 -7.49
C PHE A 89 -12.74 -2.57 -6.67
N GLN A 90 -12.16 -3.42 -5.85
CA GLN A 90 -10.96 -3.08 -5.07
C GLN A 90 -9.82 -2.67 -5.98
N GLU A 91 -9.58 -3.41 -7.06
CA GLU A 91 -8.52 -3.07 -8.01
C GLU A 91 -8.74 -1.71 -8.67
N GLU A 92 -9.98 -1.38 -9.04
CA GLU A 92 -10.32 -0.06 -9.58
C GLU A 92 -10.02 1.05 -8.60
N VAL A 93 -10.41 0.86 -7.33
CA VAL A 93 -10.14 1.83 -6.27
C VAL A 93 -8.64 2.00 -6.08
N TRP A 94 -7.88 0.92 -6.04
CA TRP A 94 -6.42 0.98 -5.86
C TRP A 94 -5.72 1.62 -7.05
N ARG A 95 -6.19 1.43 -8.28
CA ARG A 95 -5.65 2.11 -9.45
C ARG A 95 -5.84 3.63 -9.35
N VAL A 96 -6.99 4.07 -8.87
CA VAL A 96 -7.24 5.50 -8.64
C VAL A 96 -6.28 6.06 -7.60
N LEU A 97 -5.99 5.33 -6.53
CA LEU A 97 -5.00 5.75 -5.54
C LEU A 97 -3.64 6.02 -6.18
N GLN A 98 -3.22 5.18 -7.12
CA GLN A 98 -1.93 5.35 -7.82
C GLN A 98 -1.86 6.61 -8.67
N THR A 99 -3.00 7.22 -9.01
CA THR A 99 -3.04 8.47 -9.78
C THR A 99 -2.86 9.71 -8.93
N ILE A 100 -2.91 9.58 -7.60
CA ILE A 100 -2.72 10.73 -6.70
C ILE A 100 -1.24 11.05 -6.62
N PRO A 101 -0.79 12.22 -7.10
CA PRO A 101 0.63 12.56 -7.11
C PRO A 101 1.21 12.69 -5.70
N TYR A 102 2.52 12.50 -5.62
CA TYR A 102 3.30 12.76 -4.41
C TYR A 102 3.04 14.16 -3.88
N GLY A 103 2.76 14.26 -2.59
CA GLY A 103 2.50 15.55 -1.95
C GLY A 103 1.08 16.10 -2.13
N GLU A 104 0.23 15.39 -2.87
CA GLU A 104 -1.17 15.79 -3.08
C GLU A 104 -2.12 14.85 -2.35
N THR A 105 -3.36 15.29 -2.17
CA THR A 105 -4.39 14.52 -1.49
C THR A 105 -5.71 14.61 -2.25
N LEU A 106 -6.55 13.57 -2.08
CA LEU A 106 -7.97 13.60 -2.45
C LEU A 106 -8.78 13.41 -1.18
N THR A 107 -9.99 13.95 -1.16
CA THR A 107 -10.98 13.55 -0.16
C THR A 107 -11.60 12.22 -0.56
N TYR A 108 -12.19 11.50 0.39
CA TYR A 108 -12.95 10.27 0.09
C TYR A 108 -14.06 10.53 -0.92
N LYS A 109 -14.70 11.69 -0.82
CA LYS A 109 -15.77 12.09 -1.75
C LYS A 109 -15.21 12.29 -3.18
N GLU A 110 -14.10 12.99 -3.30
CA GLU A 110 -13.43 13.19 -4.60
C GLU A 110 -12.97 11.86 -5.20
N GLN A 111 -12.40 10.99 -4.38
CA GLN A 111 -11.99 9.66 -4.81
C GLN A 111 -13.17 8.85 -5.34
N ALA A 112 -14.31 8.89 -4.64
CA ALA A 112 -15.52 8.18 -5.07
C ALA A 112 -16.00 8.67 -6.44
N ILE A 113 -15.91 9.96 -6.70
CA ILE A 113 -16.25 10.54 -8.00
C ILE A 113 -15.30 10.02 -9.08
N VAL A 114 -14.00 10.02 -8.83
CA VAL A 114 -12.98 9.55 -9.81
C VAL A 114 -13.15 8.06 -10.09
N VAL A 115 -13.47 7.27 -9.08
CA VAL A 115 -13.75 5.82 -9.25
C VAL A 115 -14.99 5.58 -10.11
N GLY A 116 -15.89 6.58 -10.24
CA GLY A 116 -17.15 6.44 -10.97
C GLY A 116 -18.30 5.94 -10.09
N ASN A 117 -18.16 6.04 -8.77
CA ASN A 117 -19.19 5.63 -7.81
C ASN A 117 -19.40 6.73 -6.77
N PRO A 118 -19.93 7.91 -7.17
CA PRO A 118 -20.02 9.07 -6.27
C PRO A 118 -20.91 8.84 -5.05
N LYS A 119 -21.85 7.89 -5.12
CA LYS A 119 -22.70 7.53 -3.99
C LYS A 119 -22.08 6.46 -3.08
N GLY A 120 -20.97 5.87 -3.51
CA GLY A 120 -20.33 4.74 -2.82
C GLY A 120 -19.13 5.14 -1.97
N VAL A 121 -19.18 6.28 -1.27
CA VAL A 121 -18.05 6.76 -0.47
C VAL A 121 -17.62 5.73 0.58
N ARG A 122 -18.56 5.05 1.24
CA ARG A 122 -18.25 4.00 2.22
C ARG A 122 -17.58 2.78 1.58
N ALA A 123 -18.08 2.37 0.41
CA ALA A 123 -17.51 1.23 -0.31
C ALA A 123 -16.07 1.54 -0.76
N VAL A 124 -15.82 2.76 -1.23
CA VAL A 124 -14.49 3.22 -1.62
C VAL A 124 -13.56 3.27 -0.40
N ALA A 125 -14.02 3.84 0.72
CA ALA A 125 -13.25 3.89 1.95
C ALA A 125 -12.92 2.48 2.46
N ASN A 126 -13.86 1.55 2.38
CA ASN A 126 -13.62 0.16 2.76
C ASN A 126 -12.57 -0.50 1.86
N ALA A 127 -12.62 -0.27 0.56
CA ALA A 127 -11.62 -0.77 -0.38
C ALA A 127 -10.23 -0.18 -0.08
N ASN A 128 -10.15 1.11 0.28
CA ASN A 128 -8.90 1.72 0.73
C ASN A 128 -8.33 0.99 1.95
N SER A 129 -9.18 0.62 2.91
CA SER A 129 -8.74 -0.09 4.12
C SER A 129 -8.27 -1.51 3.83
N LYS A 130 -8.61 -2.06 2.67
CA LYS A 130 -8.17 -3.39 2.22
C LYS A 130 -6.91 -3.34 1.34
N ASN A 131 -6.33 -2.17 1.14
CA ASN A 131 -5.07 -2.03 0.40
C ASN A 131 -3.99 -2.91 1.03
N ARG A 132 -3.46 -3.84 0.24
CA ARG A 132 -2.47 -4.82 0.70
C ARG A 132 -1.04 -4.39 0.42
N ILE A 133 -0.84 -3.24 -0.24
CA ILE A 133 0.49 -2.74 -0.59
C ILE A 133 0.59 -1.28 -0.13
N SER A 134 0.78 -1.11 1.18
CA SER A 134 0.85 0.22 1.80
C SER A 134 1.99 1.05 1.23
N ILE A 135 1.85 2.35 1.22
CA ILE A 135 2.82 3.34 0.76
C ILE A 135 2.95 3.36 -0.77
N ILE A 136 3.24 2.23 -1.41
CA ILE A 136 3.36 2.13 -2.87
C ILE A 136 2.01 2.40 -3.53
N ILE A 137 0.94 1.83 -2.99
CA ILE A 137 -0.43 2.23 -3.34
C ILE A 137 -0.85 3.22 -2.26
N PRO A 138 -0.87 4.52 -2.57
CA PRO A 138 -0.84 5.58 -1.54
C PRO A 138 -2.21 5.88 -0.93
N CYS A 139 -2.80 4.93 -0.23
CA CYS A 139 -4.07 5.18 0.47
C CYS A 139 -3.95 6.23 1.58
N HIS A 140 -2.74 6.54 2.03
CA HIS A 140 -2.50 7.64 2.97
C HIS A 140 -2.80 9.02 2.37
N ARG A 141 -2.90 9.15 1.04
CA ARG A 141 -3.21 10.41 0.35
C ARG A 141 -4.70 10.71 0.25
N VAL A 142 -5.55 9.88 0.86
CA VAL A 142 -6.99 10.15 0.93
C VAL A 142 -7.35 10.59 2.34
N ILE A 143 -8.04 11.74 2.44
CA ILE A 143 -8.36 12.41 3.70
C ILE A 143 -9.85 12.72 3.80
N GLY A 144 -10.30 13.11 4.99
CA GLY A 144 -11.68 13.55 5.20
C GLY A 144 -12.00 14.84 4.45
N THR A 145 -13.28 15.06 4.18
CA THR A 145 -13.78 16.20 3.39
C THR A 145 -13.33 17.56 3.94
N ASN A 146 -13.20 17.67 5.26
CA ASN A 146 -12.75 18.89 5.93
C ASN A 146 -11.23 18.90 6.20
N GLY A 147 -10.47 18.04 5.56
CA GLY A 147 -9.03 17.93 5.73
C GLY A 147 -8.60 17.11 6.95
N THR A 148 -9.54 16.50 7.67
CA THR A 148 -9.21 15.68 8.84
C THR A 148 -8.59 14.35 8.42
N LEU A 149 -7.66 13.85 9.24
CA LEU A 149 -7.08 12.52 9.06
C LEU A 149 -8.02 11.49 9.65
N THR A 150 -8.58 10.65 8.80
CA THR A 150 -9.47 9.56 9.20
C THR A 150 -9.09 8.30 8.43
N GLY A 151 -9.25 7.15 9.09
CA GLY A 151 -9.15 5.86 8.43
C GLY A 151 -7.82 5.57 7.74
N TYR A 152 -6.92 4.93 8.45
CA TYR A 152 -5.72 4.35 7.85
C TYR A 152 -5.41 3.03 8.56
N ALA A 153 -5.29 1.94 7.77
CA ALA A 153 -5.04 0.62 8.34
C ALA A 153 -3.73 0.55 9.14
N GLY A 154 -2.73 1.34 8.75
CA GLY A 154 -1.46 1.46 9.47
C GLY A 154 -1.49 2.38 10.68
N GLY A 155 -2.63 3.04 10.98
CA GLY A 155 -2.77 3.98 12.08
C GLY A 155 -2.60 5.43 11.66
N LEU A 156 -3.31 6.33 12.34
CA LEU A 156 -3.32 7.75 11.99
C LEU A 156 -1.97 8.43 12.17
N ASP A 157 -1.16 8.00 13.12
CA ASP A 157 0.18 8.54 13.33
C ASP A 157 1.08 8.30 12.12
N ARG A 158 1.01 7.09 11.55
CA ARG A 158 1.75 6.75 10.34
C ARG A 158 1.23 7.51 9.13
N LYS A 159 -0.08 7.67 9.00
CA LYS A 159 -0.69 8.47 7.94
C LYS A 159 -0.19 9.91 7.99
N LYS A 160 -0.22 10.51 9.17
CA LYS A 160 0.29 11.88 9.38
C LYS A 160 1.76 11.97 9.01
N PHE A 161 2.58 11.03 9.45
CA PHE A 161 4.01 11.01 9.13
C PHE A 161 4.25 11.01 7.63
N LEU A 162 3.56 10.14 6.90
CA LEU A 162 3.71 10.02 5.44
C LEU A 162 3.28 11.30 4.73
N LEU A 163 2.14 11.88 5.11
CA LEU A 163 1.65 13.13 4.53
C LEU A 163 2.60 14.29 4.80
N ASP A 164 3.10 14.42 6.04
CA ASP A 164 4.04 15.47 6.40
C ASP A 164 5.36 15.32 5.64
N LEU A 165 5.87 14.11 5.54
CA LEU A 165 7.09 13.81 4.77
C LEU A 165 6.95 14.27 3.32
N GLU A 166 5.84 13.92 2.68
CA GLU A 166 5.60 14.28 1.28
C GLU A 166 5.43 15.79 1.09
N ARG A 167 4.73 16.46 2.01
CA ARG A 167 4.52 17.90 1.93
C ARG A 167 5.80 18.69 2.14
N GLN A 168 6.72 18.18 2.95
CA GLN A 168 8.01 18.84 3.23
C GLN A 168 9.01 18.69 2.07
N ASN A 169 8.75 17.81 1.13
CA ASN A 169 9.68 17.45 0.07
C ASN A 169 9.18 17.81 -1.34
N LEU A 170 8.34 18.83 -1.44
CA LEU A 170 7.83 19.27 -2.75
C LEU A 170 8.84 20.06 -3.56
#